data_e4cc6b3eb965ea7de66a72105ccd2894
#
_entry.id   e4cc6b3eb965ea7de66a72105ccd2894
#
_cell.length_a   1.000
_cell.length_b   1.000
_cell.length_c   1.000
_cell.angle_alpha   90.00
_cell.angle_beta   90.00
_cell.angle_gamma   90.00
#
_symmetry.space_group_name_H-M   'P 1'
#
loop_
_entity.id
_entity.type
_entity.pdbx_description
1 polymer ?
#
loop_
_entity_poly.entity_id
_entity_poly.type
_entity_poly.pdbx_seq_one_letter_code
_entity_poly.pdbx_strand_id
1 'polypeptide(L)'
;MSSQLDALRNHTTVVADTGDFEAMKALRPTDATTNPSLILKAVQQDAYRPLLEKTARDHRGAPTAELMDRLLVAFGRAILNIVPGRVSTEVDARLSFDTRATIERARGLIALYEAAGVPRERVLIKIASTWEGIQAARALQAEGVRCNLTLLFSLPQAVACADANVQLISPFVGRIYDWHKKAAGAAWVEADHAGAVSYTHLRAHETRGN
;
A
#
# COMPACT_ATOMS: atom_id res chain seq x y z
N MET A 1 -23.22 -10.41 20.71
CA MET A 1 -23.41 -10.54 19.25
C MET A 1 -22.05 -10.20 18.61
N SER A 2 -21.54 -11.04 17.72
CA SER A 2 -20.33 -10.72 16.96
C SER A 2 -20.62 -9.56 16.00
N SER A 3 -19.68 -8.63 15.86
CA SER A 3 -19.79 -7.53 14.88
C SER A 3 -19.63 -8.05 13.45
N GLN A 4 -20.05 -7.27 12.44
CA GLN A 4 -19.76 -7.59 11.03
C GLN A 4 -18.25 -7.70 10.76
N LEU A 5 -17.44 -6.90 11.44
CA LEU A 5 -15.99 -6.97 11.35
C LEU A 5 -15.44 -8.29 11.90
N ASP A 6 -16.00 -8.80 13.01
CA ASP A 6 -15.58 -10.09 13.55
C ASP A 6 -15.94 -11.25 12.62
N ALA A 7 -17.12 -11.18 11.99
CA ALA A 7 -17.51 -12.15 10.96
C ALA A 7 -16.57 -12.11 9.75
N LEU A 8 -16.20 -10.90 9.28
CA LEU A 8 -15.29 -10.71 8.15
C LEU A 8 -13.90 -11.31 8.41
N ARG A 9 -13.37 -11.17 9.65
CA ARG A 9 -12.06 -11.72 10.03
C ARG A 9 -11.96 -13.24 9.90
N ASN A 10 -13.08 -13.94 9.94
CA ASN A 10 -13.09 -15.41 9.75
C ASN A 10 -12.85 -15.82 8.29
N HIS A 11 -12.96 -14.88 7.34
CA HIS A 11 -12.94 -15.17 5.91
C HIS A 11 -11.84 -14.41 5.15
N THR A 12 -11.22 -13.41 5.78
CA THR A 12 -10.20 -12.58 5.12
C THR A 12 -9.25 -11.92 6.12
N THR A 13 -8.08 -11.53 5.64
CA THR A 13 -7.14 -10.70 6.40
C THR A 13 -7.61 -9.23 6.32
N VAL A 14 -7.84 -8.63 7.48
CA VAL A 14 -8.24 -7.22 7.56
C VAL A 14 -6.99 -6.34 7.50
N VAL A 15 -6.94 -5.46 6.49
CA VAL A 15 -5.86 -4.50 6.27
C VAL A 15 -6.40 -3.09 6.47
N ALA A 16 -5.75 -2.28 7.31
CA ALA A 16 -6.12 -0.87 7.49
C ALA A 16 -5.43 0.02 6.47
N ASP A 17 -6.21 0.87 5.78
CA ASP A 17 -5.70 1.92 4.90
C ASP A 17 -5.93 3.29 5.56
N THR A 18 -5.07 3.62 6.53
CA THR A 18 -5.15 4.86 7.29
C THR A 18 -3.81 5.27 7.88
N GLY A 19 -3.61 6.58 8.06
CA GLY A 19 -2.51 7.14 8.86
C GLY A 19 -2.90 7.43 10.32
N ASP A 20 -4.14 7.11 10.71
CA ASP A 20 -4.65 7.32 12.06
C ASP A 20 -4.37 6.10 12.95
N PHE A 21 -3.40 6.23 13.85
CA PHE A 21 -2.97 5.13 14.74
C PHE A 21 -4.04 4.74 15.76
N GLU A 22 -4.87 5.68 16.22
CA GLU A 22 -5.94 5.37 17.17
C GLU A 22 -7.04 4.55 16.50
N ALA A 23 -7.41 4.90 15.28
CA ALA A 23 -8.32 4.09 14.49
C ALA A 23 -7.77 2.67 14.24
N MET A 24 -6.46 2.54 13.97
CA MET A 24 -5.81 1.23 13.83
C MET A 24 -5.90 0.40 15.12
N LYS A 25 -5.62 1.00 16.28
CA LYS A 25 -5.72 0.31 17.58
C LYS A 25 -7.12 -0.20 17.85
N ALA A 26 -8.15 0.61 17.53
CA ALA A 26 -9.55 0.23 17.72
C ALA A 26 -9.97 -0.91 16.77
N LEU A 27 -9.56 -0.85 15.51
CA LEU A 27 -9.92 -1.82 14.47
C LEU A 27 -9.13 -3.12 14.58
N ARG A 28 -7.96 -3.14 15.22
CA ARG A 28 -7.05 -4.29 15.33
C ARG A 28 -6.85 -5.02 14.00
N PRO A 29 -6.41 -4.34 12.93
CA PRO A 29 -6.14 -4.99 11.66
C PRO A 29 -4.94 -5.92 11.76
N THR A 30 -4.82 -6.87 10.85
CA THR A 30 -3.63 -7.75 10.76
C THR A 30 -2.46 -7.01 10.09
N ASP A 31 -2.72 -6.37 8.97
CA ASP A 31 -1.75 -5.60 8.19
C ASP A 31 -2.23 -4.14 8.08
N ALA A 32 -1.33 -3.25 7.65
CA ALA A 32 -1.67 -1.87 7.32
C ALA A 32 -1.04 -1.44 5.99
N THR A 33 -1.67 -0.50 5.34
CA THR A 33 -1.13 0.15 4.15
C THR A 33 -1.13 1.66 4.34
N THR A 34 -0.11 2.31 3.81
CA THR A 34 0.01 3.76 3.82
C THR A 34 0.22 4.29 2.41
N ASN A 35 0.16 5.59 2.27
CA ASN A 35 0.58 6.32 1.09
C ASN A 35 1.04 7.73 1.50
N PRO A 36 1.79 8.44 0.65
CA PRO A 36 2.30 9.77 0.98
C PRO A 36 1.21 10.78 1.41
N SER A 37 0.02 10.71 0.82
CA SER A 37 -1.09 11.61 1.18
C SER A 37 -1.64 11.35 2.58
N LEU A 38 -1.70 10.08 3.00
CA LEU A 38 -2.10 9.72 4.37
C LEU A 38 -1.07 10.21 5.39
N ILE A 39 0.21 10.03 5.09
CA ILE A 39 1.29 10.54 5.95
C ILE A 39 1.27 12.07 6.04
N LEU A 40 1.06 12.75 4.89
CA LEU A 40 0.93 14.21 4.88
C LEU A 40 -0.24 14.69 5.75
N LYS A 41 -1.39 14.03 5.70
CA LYS A 41 -2.54 14.34 6.58
C LYS A 41 -2.22 14.05 8.05
N ALA A 42 -1.53 12.93 8.33
CA ALA A 42 -1.17 12.58 9.69
C ALA A 42 -0.23 13.61 10.32
N VAL A 43 0.83 14.06 9.64
CA VAL A 43 1.79 15.03 10.18
C VAL A 43 1.19 16.42 10.43
N GLN A 44 0.02 16.72 9.86
CA GLN A 44 -0.73 17.95 10.15
C GLN A 44 -1.48 17.88 11.50
N GLN A 45 -1.63 16.69 12.08
CA GLN A 45 -2.25 16.50 13.38
C GLN A 45 -1.20 16.63 14.49
N ASP A 46 -1.56 17.32 15.57
CA ASP A 46 -0.65 17.54 16.70
C ASP A 46 -0.13 16.25 17.32
N ALA A 47 -0.91 15.18 17.30
CA ALA A 47 -0.53 13.86 17.82
C ALA A 47 0.71 13.27 17.11
N TYR A 48 0.93 13.58 15.83
CA TYR A 48 2.03 13.02 15.03
C TYR A 48 3.15 14.02 14.74
N ARG A 49 2.96 15.29 15.09
CA ARG A 49 3.98 16.33 14.95
C ARG A 49 5.31 15.96 15.62
N PRO A 50 5.34 15.37 16.83
CA PRO A 50 6.60 14.96 17.46
C PRO A 50 7.41 13.97 16.63
N LEU A 51 6.75 13.09 15.85
CA LEU A 51 7.45 12.13 14.96
C LEU A 51 8.13 12.84 13.80
N LEU A 52 7.45 13.82 13.19
CA LEU A 52 8.02 14.68 12.15
C LEU A 52 9.21 15.48 12.67
N GLU A 53 9.04 16.18 13.80
CA GLU A 53 10.08 17.02 14.40
C GLU A 53 11.30 16.21 14.84
N LYS A 54 11.08 15.01 15.40
CA LYS A 54 12.17 14.09 15.73
C LYS A 54 12.92 13.69 14.48
N THR A 55 12.24 13.25 13.43
CA THR A 55 12.88 12.83 12.18
C THR A 55 13.69 13.96 11.56
N ALA A 56 13.14 15.18 11.51
CA ALA A 56 13.83 16.35 10.98
C ALA A 56 15.07 16.74 11.80
N ARG A 57 14.98 16.66 13.13
CA ARG A 57 16.09 16.98 14.04
C ARG A 57 17.22 15.96 13.95
N ASP A 58 16.87 14.67 13.95
CA ASP A 58 17.86 13.56 13.95
C ASP A 58 18.62 13.49 12.61
N HIS A 59 18.04 14.05 11.53
CA HIS A 59 18.61 14.05 10.18
C HIS A 59 18.77 15.44 9.60
N ARG A 60 19.12 16.41 10.44
CA ARG A 60 19.35 17.81 10.04
C ARG A 60 20.43 17.91 8.97
N GLY A 61 20.09 18.58 7.85
CA GLY A 61 21.00 18.74 6.70
C GLY A 61 20.89 17.64 5.64
N ALA A 62 20.13 16.59 5.87
CA ALA A 62 19.85 15.61 4.83
C ALA A 62 18.98 16.21 3.71
N PRO A 63 19.15 15.77 2.46
CA PRO A 63 18.28 16.16 1.35
C PRO A 63 16.79 15.87 1.66
N THR A 64 15.87 16.71 1.15
CA THR A 64 14.43 16.56 1.39
C THR A 64 13.90 15.17 1.01
N ALA A 65 14.40 14.60 -0.09
CA ALA A 65 13.99 13.26 -0.53
C ALA A 65 14.37 12.18 0.50
N GLU A 66 15.54 12.28 1.11
CA GLU A 66 15.97 11.38 2.18
C GLU A 66 15.16 11.58 3.47
N LEU A 67 14.89 12.83 3.84
CA LEU A 67 14.02 13.12 4.99
C LEU A 67 12.63 12.54 4.83
N MET A 68 12.07 12.59 3.61
CA MET A 68 10.78 11.96 3.30
C MET A 68 10.82 10.45 3.48
N ASP A 69 11.85 9.76 2.98
CA ASP A 69 11.99 8.32 3.15
C ASP A 69 12.11 7.93 4.63
N ARG A 70 12.90 8.67 5.38
CA ARG A 70 13.04 8.45 6.83
C ARG A 70 11.74 8.70 7.59
N LEU A 71 10.96 9.69 7.17
CA LEU A 71 9.63 9.94 7.74
C LEU A 71 8.66 8.80 7.41
N LEU A 72 8.62 8.32 6.15
CA LEU A 72 7.82 7.16 5.77
C LEU A 72 8.17 5.93 6.61
N VAL A 73 9.47 5.67 6.80
CA VAL A 73 9.96 4.55 7.63
C VAL A 73 9.60 4.76 9.10
N ALA A 74 9.69 5.98 9.63
CA ALA A 74 9.31 6.28 11.01
C ALA A 74 7.81 6.01 11.27
N PHE A 75 6.93 6.42 10.33
CA PHE A 75 5.51 6.09 10.38
C PHE A 75 5.26 4.58 10.24
N GLY A 76 5.90 3.92 9.28
CA GLY A 76 5.79 2.48 9.10
C GLY A 76 6.18 1.69 10.34
N ARG A 77 7.26 2.09 11.03
CA ARG A 77 7.66 1.49 12.32
C ARG A 77 6.63 1.70 13.42
N ALA A 78 6.08 2.92 13.53
CA ALA A 78 5.03 3.20 14.51
C ALA A 78 3.79 2.32 14.26
N ILE A 79 3.41 2.12 13.01
CA ILE A 79 2.33 1.21 12.61
C ILE A 79 2.67 -0.24 12.95
N LEU A 80 3.88 -0.71 12.68
CA LEU A 80 4.31 -2.08 12.98
C LEU A 80 4.35 -2.42 14.47
N ASN A 81 4.34 -1.40 15.35
CA ASN A 81 4.12 -1.60 16.78
C ASN A 81 2.64 -1.85 17.15
N ILE A 82 1.72 -1.57 16.23
CA ILE A 82 0.27 -1.72 16.43
C ILE A 82 -0.24 -2.99 15.74
N VAL A 83 0.19 -3.23 14.50
CA VAL A 83 -0.26 -4.38 13.71
C VAL A 83 0.70 -5.57 13.85
N PRO A 84 0.18 -6.80 13.97
CA PRO A 84 1.02 -7.99 14.10
C PRO A 84 1.69 -8.40 12.78
N GLY A 85 1.13 -8.04 11.65
CA GLY A 85 1.57 -8.43 10.31
C GLY A 85 2.51 -7.41 9.65
N ARG A 86 2.13 -6.89 8.49
CA ARG A 86 2.99 -6.11 7.60
C ARG A 86 2.48 -4.68 7.42
N VAL A 87 3.39 -3.79 7.02
CA VAL A 87 3.06 -2.45 6.55
C VAL A 87 3.46 -2.28 5.09
N SER A 88 2.58 -1.67 4.28
CA SER A 88 2.93 -1.24 2.93
C SER A 88 3.41 0.22 2.97
N THR A 89 4.64 0.45 2.46
CA THR A 89 5.26 1.78 2.33
C THR A 89 5.48 2.09 0.86
N GLU A 90 4.91 3.20 0.38
CA GLU A 90 4.87 3.55 -1.04
C GLU A 90 6.11 4.33 -1.45
N VAL A 91 6.70 3.96 -2.60
CA VAL A 91 7.75 4.74 -3.26
C VAL A 91 7.17 6.03 -3.86
N ASP A 92 8.04 6.99 -4.14
CA ASP A 92 7.64 8.25 -4.74
C ASP A 92 6.91 8.03 -6.08
N ALA A 93 5.70 8.55 -6.20
CA ALA A 93 4.86 8.41 -7.40
C ALA A 93 5.51 8.99 -8.68
N ARG A 94 6.46 9.93 -8.55
CA ARG A 94 7.22 10.48 -9.68
C ARG A 94 8.10 9.45 -10.37
N LEU A 95 8.39 8.32 -9.70
CA LEU A 95 9.18 7.20 -10.23
C LEU A 95 8.33 6.17 -10.99
N SER A 96 7.02 6.35 -11.09
CA SER A 96 6.09 5.36 -11.63
C SER A 96 6.41 4.87 -13.04
N PHE A 97 7.15 5.64 -13.82
CA PHE A 97 7.56 5.32 -15.20
C PHE A 97 9.08 5.14 -15.34
N ASP A 98 9.80 4.93 -14.22
CA ASP A 98 11.24 4.64 -14.20
C ASP A 98 11.51 3.40 -13.36
N THR A 99 11.68 2.27 -14.04
CA THR A 99 11.94 0.96 -13.44
C THR A 99 13.20 1.00 -12.55
N ARG A 100 14.29 1.58 -13.01
CA ARG A 100 15.57 1.58 -12.30
C ARG A 100 15.49 2.43 -11.04
N ALA A 101 15.00 3.66 -11.16
CA ALA A 101 14.85 4.55 -10.02
C ALA A 101 13.87 3.99 -8.97
N THR A 102 12.80 3.31 -9.40
CA THR A 102 11.87 2.60 -8.50
C THR A 102 12.57 1.50 -7.71
N ILE A 103 13.39 0.66 -8.38
CA ILE A 103 14.16 -0.41 -7.72
C ILE A 103 15.14 0.17 -6.70
N GLU A 104 15.91 1.19 -7.09
CA GLU A 104 16.88 1.85 -6.22
C GLU A 104 16.22 2.44 -4.98
N ARG A 105 15.08 3.13 -5.15
CA ARG A 105 14.32 3.71 -4.04
C ARG A 105 13.75 2.62 -3.11
N ALA A 106 13.20 1.56 -3.67
CA ALA A 106 12.66 0.43 -2.91
C ALA A 106 13.73 -0.23 -2.03
N ARG A 107 14.91 -0.50 -2.60
CA ARG A 107 16.06 -1.03 -1.85
C ARG A 107 16.50 -0.08 -0.73
N GLY A 108 16.51 1.22 -0.99
CA GLY A 108 16.80 2.25 0.01
C GLY A 108 15.82 2.24 1.18
N LEU A 109 14.52 2.13 0.91
CA LEU A 109 13.49 2.03 1.95
C LEU A 109 13.66 0.75 2.79
N ILE A 110 13.90 -0.40 2.16
CA ILE A 110 14.15 -1.66 2.87
C ILE A 110 15.40 -1.54 3.76
N ALA A 111 16.48 -0.98 3.25
CA ALA A 111 17.70 -0.77 4.05
C ALA A 111 17.47 0.14 5.27
N LEU A 112 16.63 1.19 5.12
CA LEU A 112 16.24 2.05 6.24
C LEU A 112 15.41 1.30 7.29
N TYR A 113 14.50 0.42 6.87
CA TYR A 113 13.73 -0.43 7.79
C TYR A 113 14.65 -1.41 8.53
N GLU A 114 15.54 -2.11 7.83
CA GLU A 114 16.49 -3.06 8.41
C GLU A 114 17.44 -2.37 9.38
N ALA A 115 17.99 -1.21 9.02
CA ALA A 115 18.82 -0.39 9.92
C ALA A 115 18.06 0.07 11.18
N ALA A 116 16.73 0.17 11.09
CA ALA A 116 15.86 0.49 12.21
C ALA A 116 15.38 -0.75 12.99
N GLY A 117 15.90 -1.94 12.71
CA GLY A 117 15.58 -3.20 13.39
C GLY A 117 14.27 -3.86 12.93
N VAL A 118 13.72 -3.46 11.79
CA VAL A 118 12.53 -4.07 11.21
C VAL A 118 12.94 -5.05 10.11
N PRO A 119 12.62 -6.35 10.21
CA PRO A 119 12.96 -7.32 9.18
C PRO A 119 12.11 -7.05 7.91
N ARG A 120 12.70 -7.27 6.73
CA ARG A 120 12.07 -6.99 5.43
C ARG A 120 10.76 -7.75 5.20
N GLU A 121 10.58 -8.89 5.85
CA GLU A 121 9.36 -9.71 5.79
C GLU A 121 8.14 -9.00 6.36
N ARG A 122 8.35 -7.99 7.22
CA ARG A 122 7.32 -7.13 7.80
C ARG A 122 6.96 -5.93 6.92
N VAL A 123 7.61 -5.76 5.76
CA VAL A 123 7.44 -4.61 4.87
C VAL A 123 7.02 -5.06 3.48
N LEU A 124 6.03 -4.38 2.92
CA LEU A 124 5.69 -4.45 1.51
C LEU A 124 6.05 -3.09 0.87
N ILE A 125 6.86 -3.12 -0.18
CA ILE A 125 7.09 -1.90 -0.96
C ILE A 125 5.91 -1.69 -1.89
N LYS A 126 5.21 -0.56 -1.73
CA LYS A 126 4.04 -0.22 -2.53
C LYS A 126 4.48 0.55 -3.77
N ILE A 127 4.07 0.08 -4.96
CA ILE A 127 4.51 0.56 -6.27
C ILE A 127 3.29 0.71 -7.17
N ALA A 128 3.25 1.74 -8.02
CA ALA A 128 2.19 1.89 -9.03
C ALA A 128 2.24 0.75 -10.06
N SER A 129 1.08 0.21 -10.45
CA SER A 129 0.94 -0.86 -11.45
C SER A 129 1.06 -0.34 -12.89
N THR A 130 2.05 0.51 -13.15
CA THR A 130 2.53 0.82 -14.51
C THR A 130 3.33 -0.35 -15.04
N TRP A 131 3.60 -0.40 -16.34
CA TRP A 131 4.48 -1.43 -16.89
C TRP A 131 5.86 -1.43 -16.23
N GLU A 132 6.45 -0.24 -16.09
CA GLU A 132 7.75 -0.02 -15.44
C GLU A 132 7.73 -0.44 -13.97
N GLY A 133 6.66 -0.12 -13.25
CA GLY A 133 6.49 -0.51 -11.85
C GLY A 133 6.35 -2.03 -11.67
N ILE A 134 5.66 -2.71 -12.59
CA ILE A 134 5.55 -4.17 -12.59
C ILE A 134 6.92 -4.82 -12.87
N GLN A 135 7.73 -4.28 -13.81
CA GLN A 135 9.09 -4.77 -14.03
C GLN A 135 10.00 -4.54 -12.81
N ALA A 136 9.85 -3.38 -12.14
CA ALA A 136 10.56 -3.12 -10.89
C ALA A 136 10.18 -4.13 -9.80
N ALA A 137 8.89 -4.40 -9.62
CA ALA A 137 8.41 -5.37 -8.66
C ALA A 137 8.92 -6.79 -8.96
N ARG A 138 8.96 -7.20 -10.22
CA ARG A 138 9.54 -8.50 -10.65
C ARG A 138 10.98 -8.66 -10.17
N ALA A 139 11.81 -7.64 -10.39
CA ALA A 139 13.20 -7.66 -9.94
C ALA A 139 13.31 -7.70 -8.41
N LEU A 140 12.54 -6.87 -7.71
CA LEU A 140 12.54 -6.81 -6.24
C LEU A 140 12.06 -8.12 -5.60
N GLN A 141 11.01 -8.76 -6.14
CA GLN A 141 10.51 -10.05 -5.66
C GLN A 141 11.59 -11.15 -5.79
N ALA A 142 12.37 -11.14 -6.87
CA ALA A 142 13.50 -12.07 -7.04
C ALA A 142 14.61 -11.86 -6.00
N GLU A 143 14.71 -10.65 -5.42
CA GLU A 143 15.65 -10.30 -4.34
C GLU A 143 15.08 -10.54 -2.92
N GLY A 144 13.86 -11.09 -2.83
CA GLY A 144 13.17 -11.29 -1.56
C GLY A 144 12.53 -10.03 -0.99
N VAL A 145 12.46 -8.93 -1.75
CA VAL A 145 11.72 -7.72 -1.37
C VAL A 145 10.27 -7.87 -1.84
N ARG A 146 9.35 -7.98 -0.90
CA ARG A 146 7.92 -8.16 -1.18
C ARG A 146 7.29 -6.85 -1.61
N CYS A 147 6.41 -6.92 -2.64
CA CYS A 147 5.77 -5.76 -3.22
C CYS A 147 4.24 -5.81 -3.11
N ASN A 148 3.64 -4.63 -2.99
CA ASN A 148 2.20 -4.37 -3.09
C ASN A 148 1.97 -3.44 -4.28
N LEU A 149 1.37 -3.94 -5.38
CA LEU A 149 1.12 -3.13 -6.58
C LEU A 149 -0.23 -2.42 -6.47
N THR A 150 -0.18 -1.09 -6.52
CA THR A 150 -1.33 -0.19 -6.38
C THR A 150 -1.67 0.51 -7.70
N LEU A 151 -2.75 1.31 -7.71
CA LEU A 151 -3.29 1.94 -8.94
C LEU A 151 -3.65 0.90 -10.00
N LEU A 152 -4.27 -0.17 -9.57
CA LEU A 152 -4.67 -1.28 -10.41
C LEU A 152 -6.15 -1.12 -10.75
N PHE A 153 -6.45 -0.96 -12.05
CA PHE A 153 -7.77 -0.63 -12.58
C PHE A 153 -8.27 -1.64 -13.62
N SER A 154 -7.45 -2.61 -14.01
CA SER A 154 -7.81 -3.53 -15.09
C SER A 154 -7.26 -4.93 -14.87
N LEU A 155 -7.95 -5.91 -15.47
CA LEU A 155 -7.50 -7.32 -15.46
C LEU A 155 -6.12 -7.52 -16.10
N PRO A 156 -5.76 -6.88 -17.25
CA PRO A 156 -4.40 -7.01 -17.79
C PRO A 156 -3.30 -6.59 -16.83
N GLN A 157 -3.52 -5.53 -16.02
CA GLN A 157 -2.56 -5.15 -14.98
C GLN A 157 -2.42 -6.26 -13.91
N ALA A 158 -3.55 -6.86 -13.47
CA ALA A 158 -3.53 -7.95 -12.48
C ALA A 158 -2.78 -9.17 -13.01
N VAL A 159 -3.03 -9.56 -14.26
CA VAL A 159 -2.30 -10.68 -14.92
C VAL A 159 -0.80 -10.40 -14.98
N ALA A 160 -0.40 -9.20 -15.43
CA ALA A 160 1.01 -8.83 -15.48
C ALA A 160 1.68 -8.80 -14.08
N CYS A 161 0.95 -8.40 -13.04
CA CYS A 161 1.42 -8.49 -11.65
C CYS A 161 1.59 -9.94 -11.20
N ALA A 162 0.66 -10.84 -11.55
CA ALA A 162 0.76 -12.26 -11.26
C ALA A 162 1.96 -12.89 -11.96
N ASP A 163 2.17 -12.60 -13.24
CA ASP A 163 3.34 -13.06 -14.02
C ASP A 163 4.67 -12.52 -13.45
N ALA A 164 4.64 -11.37 -12.77
CA ALA A 164 5.78 -10.81 -12.06
C ALA A 164 5.97 -11.41 -10.64
N ASN A 165 5.12 -12.36 -10.24
CA ASN A 165 5.12 -13.01 -8.93
C ASN A 165 4.98 -12.01 -7.76
N VAL A 166 4.13 -10.98 -7.94
CA VAL A 166 3.91 -9.93 -6.95
C VAL A 166 3.17 -10.48 -5.73
N GLN A 167 3.62 -10.12 -4.52
CA GLN A 167 3.06 -10.62 -3.26
C GLN A 167 1.61 -10.16 -3.02
N LEU A 168 1.26 -8.93 -3.40
CA LEU A 168 -0.04 -8.32 -3.15
C LEU A 168 -0.38 -7.32 -4.24
N ILE A 169 -1.65 -7.25 -4.61
CA ILE A 169 -2.20 -6.20 -5.49
C ILE A 169 -3.30 -5.44 -4.75
N SER A 170 -3.45 -4.16 -5.05
CA SER A 170 -4.47 -3.28 -4.47
C SER A 170 -5.36 -2.70 -5.57
N PRO A 171 -6.41 -3.41 -6.00
CA PRO A 171 -7.37 -2.92 -6.98
C PRO A 171 -8.18 -1.73 -6.44
N PHE A 172 -8.40 -0.72 -7.29
CA PHE A 172 -9.14 0.48 -6.93
C PHE A 172 -10.63 0.35 -7.26
N VAL A 173 -11.28 -0.64 -6.67
CA VAL A 173 -12.67 -1.01 -6.96
C VAL A 173 -13.63 0.17 -6.76
N GLY A 174 -13.50 0.92 -5.68
CA GLY A 174 -14.34 2.09 -5.42
C GLY A 174 -14.20 3.17 -6.50
N ARG A 175 -12.99 3.45 -6.98
CA ARG A 175 -12.78 4.43 -8.05
C ARG A 175 -13.30 3.96 -9.41
N ILE A 176 -13.20 2.66 -9.69
CA ILE A 176 -13.79 2.04 -10.88
C ILE A 176 -15.32 2.20 -10.82
N TYR A 177 -15.91 1.88 -9.67
CA TYR A 177 -17.34 2.06 -9.42
C TYR A 177 -17.79 3.52 -9.64
N ASP A 178 -17.12 4.47 -8.98
CA ASP A 178 -17.48 5.89 -9.06
C ASP A 178 -17.36 6.43 -10.49
N TRP A 179 -16.36 5.99 -11.25
CA TRP A 179 -16.17 6.38 -12.64
C TRP A 179 -17.32 5.89 -13.51
N HIS A 180 -17.68 4.61 -13.43
CA HIS A 180 -18.80 4.04 -14.19
C HIS A 180 -20.14 4.67 -13.80
N LYS A 181 -20.39 4.87 -12.51
CA LYS A 181 -21.60 5.52 -12.00
C LYS A 181 -21.74 6.94 -12.54
N LYS A 182 -20.66 7.71 -12.53
CA LYS A 182 -20.64 9.06 -13.08
C LYS A 182 -20.88 9.07 -14.59
N ALA A 183 -20.30 8.13 -15.33
CA ALA A 183 -20.46 8.02 -16.78
C ALA A 183 -21.90 7.64 -17.18
N ALA A 184 -22.54 6.74 -16.42
CA ALA A 184 -23.92 6.32 -16.67
C ALA A 184 -24.96 7.36 -16.26
N GLY A 185 -24.67 8.23 -15.29
CA GLY A 185 -25.58 9.27 -14.82
C GLY A 185 -26.95 8.69 -14.40
N ALA A 186 -28.03 9.22 -14.98
CA ALA A 186 -29.39 8.77 -14.67
C ALA A 186 -29.72 7.34 -15.17
N ALA A 187 -28.89 6.78 -16.06
CA ALA A 187 -29.08 5.40 -16.56
C ALA A 187 -28.37 4.36 -15.64
N TRP A 188 -27.80 4.78 -14.52
CA TRP A 188 -27.12 3.88 -13.59
C TRP A 188 -28.08 2.85 -12.98
N VAL A 189 -27.72 1.57 -13.07
CA VAL A 189 -28.40 0.46 -12.40
C VAL A 189 -27.42 -0.22 -11.48
N GLU A 190 -27.66 -0.19 -10.17
CA GLU A 190 -26.74 -0.66 -9.14
C GLU A 190 -26.36 -2.14 -9.30
N ALA A 191 -27.29 -2.99 -9.74
CA ALA A 191 -27.09 -4.42 -9.93
C ALA A 191 -26.16 -4.77 -11.11
N ASP A 192 -26.04 -3.89 -12.09
CA ASP A 192 -25.37 -4.18 -13.36
C ASP A 192 -24.01 -3.45 -13.50
N HIS A 193 -23.48 -2.87 -12.40
CA HIS A 193 -22.31 -2.03 -12.52
C HIS A 193 -21.02 -2.79 -12.80
N ALA A 194 -20.23 -2.29 -13.74
CA ALA A 194 -18.97 -2.90 -14.18
C ALA A 194 -17.90 -3.03 -13.08
N GLY A 195 -17.97 -2.19 -12.04
CA GLY A 195 -17.07 -2.28 -10.90
C GLY A 195 -17.20 -3.58 -10.11
N ALA A 196 -18.43 -4.09 -9.92
CA ALA A 196 -18.67 -5.38 -9.27
C ALA A 196 -18.11 -6.54 -10.11
N VAL A 197 -18.31 -6.47 -11.43
CA VAL A 197 -17.82 -7.50 -12.38
C VAL A 197 -16.28 -7.52 -12.39
N SER A 198 -15.63 -6.38 -12.45
CA SER A 198 -14.15 -6.29 -12.41
C SER A 198 -13.58 -6.87 -11.14
N TYR A 199 -14.19 -6.57 -9.98
CA TYR A 199 -13.75 -7.10 -8.69
C TYR A 199 -13.90 -8.63 -8.59
N THR A 200 -15.05 -9.17 -8.99
CA THR A 200 -15.29 -10.62 -8.95
C THR A 200 -14.36 -11.38 -9.88
N HIS A 201 -14.02 -10.84 -11.04
CA HIS A 201 -13.06 -11.45 -11.97
C HIS A 201 -11.63 -11.38 -11.45
N LEU A 202 -11.18 -10.25 -10.86
CA LEU A 202 -9.88 -10.13 -10.22
C LEU A 202 -9.72 -11.14 -9.08
N ARG A 203 -10.73 -11.26 -8.22
CA ARG A 203 -10.73 -12.20 -7.10
C ARG A 203 -10.69 -13.66 -7.55
N ALA A 204 -11.31 -14.01 -8.65
CA ALA A 204 -11.28 -15.38 -9.20
C ALA A 204 -9.86 -15.80 -9.65
N HIS A 205 -8.98 -14.84 -9.97
CA HIS A 205 -7.59 -15.10 -10.30
C HIS A 205 -6.66 -15.18 -9.07
N GLU A 206 -6.97 -14.46 -8.00
CA GLU A 206 -6.21 -14.51 -6.73
C GLU A 206 -6.28 -15.90 -6.06
N THR A 207 -7.37 -16.64 -6.26
CA THR A 207 -7.56 -17.97 -5.66
C THR A 207 -6.89 -19.12 -6.44
N ARG A 208 -6.32 -18.87 -7.62
CA ARG A 208 -5.64 -19.88 -8.43
C ARG A 208 -4.11 -19.92 -8.24
N GLY A 209 -3.58 -19.08 -7.37
CA GLY A 209 -2.14 -18.95 -7.09
C GLY A 209 -1.68 -19.56 -5.76
N ASN A 210 -2.50 -20.44 -5.14
CA ASN A 210 -2.10 -21.23 -3.96
C ASN A 210 -2.05 -22.70 -4.31
#